data_2a0831a4c2f6a6e336a15f2c4e0b4701
#
_entry.id   2a0831a4c2f6a6e336a15f2c4e0b4701
#
_cell.length_a   1.000
_cell.length_b   1.000
_cell.length_c   1.000
_cell.angle_alpha   90.00
_cell.angle_beta   90.00
_cell.angle_gamma   90.00
#
_symmetry.space_group_name_H-M   'P 1'
#
loop_
_entity.id
_entity.type
_entity.pdbx_description
1 polymer ?
#
loop_
_entity_poly.entity_id
_entity_poly.type
_entity_poly.pdbx_seq_one_letter_code
_entity_poly.pdbx_strand_id
1 'polypeptide(L)' 'MSWFDRIKYYYSEGLWSIDRVWNVVGKALAEEEYEQITGFVYPSKSK' A
#
# COMPACT_ATOMS: atom_id res chain seq x y z
N MET A 1 0.30 -0.45 -16.78
CA MET A 1 0.33 0.22 -15.48
C MET A 1 0.50 -0.80 -14.37
N SER A 2 1.44 -0.57 -13.48
CA SER A 2 1.70 -1.54 -12.44
C SER A 2 0.69 -1.41 -11.30
N TRP A 3 0.63 -2.43 -10.47
CA TRP A 3 -0.25 -2.36 -9.31
C TRP A 3 0.16 -1.24 -8.36
N PHE A 4 1.45 -0.94 -8.30
CA PHE A 4 1.93 0.16 -7.48
C PHE A 4 1.27 1.47 -7.91
N ASP A 5 1.27 1.74 -9.22
CA ASP A 5 0.69 2.98 -9.72
C ASP A 5 -0.81 3.02 -9.49
N ARG A 6 -1.49 1.90 -9.69
CA ARG A 6 -2.92 1.85 -9.49
C ARG A 6 -3.30 2.09 -8.05
N ILE A 7 -2.62 1.41 -7.14
CA ILE A 7 -2.95 1.51 -5.73
C ILE A 7 -2.61 2.89 -5.21
N LYS A 8 -1.50 3.45 -5.66
CA LYS A 8 -1.13 4.80 -5.29
C LYS A 8 -2.21 5.79 -5.70
N TYR A 9 -2.73 5.63 -6.90
CA TYR A 9 -3.80 6.49 -7.39
C TYR A 9 -5.06 6.31 -6.52
N TYR A 10 -5.46 5.08 -6.27
CA TYR A 10 -6.66 4.81 -5.49
C TYR A 10 -6.57 5.38 -4.09
N TYR A 11 -5.42 5.25 -3.48
CA TYR A 11 -5.23 5.76 -2.13
C TYR A 11 -5.25 7.29 -2.13
N SER A 12 -4.59 7.91 -3.08
CA SER A 12 -4.52 9.37 -3.13
C SER A 12 -5.87 10.00 -3.43
N GLU A 13 -6.73 9.26 -4.14
CA GLU A 13 -8.06 9.76 -4.46
C GLU A 13 -9.08 9.44 -3.38
N GLY A 14 -8.67 8.77 -2.33
CA GLY A 14 -9.59 8.41 -1.26
C GLY A 14 -10.48 7.22 -1.58
N LEU A 15 -10.19 6.51 -2.66
CA LEU A 15 -10.99 5.35 -3.04
C LEU A 15 -10.64 4.12 -2.21
N TRP A 16 -9.41 4.05 -1.72
CA TRP A 16 -8.97 2.96 -0.88
C TRP A 16 -8.53 3.51 0.47
N SER A 17 -8.90 2.81 1.54
CA SER A 17 -8.41 3.16 2.86
C SER A 17 -7.01 2.57 3.04
N ILE A 18 -6.31 3.03 4.08
CA ILE A 18 -4.98 2.52 4.36
C ILE A 18 -5.03 1.03 4.70
N ASP A 19 -6.11 0.56 5.32
CA ASP A 19 -6.27 -0.85 5.61
C ASP A 19 -6.30 -1.68 4.34
N ARG A 20 -6.92 -1.15 3.30
CA ARG A 20 -6.99 -1.87 2.04
C ARG A 20 -5.63 -1.97 1.39
N VAL A 21 -4.86 -0.89 1.45
CA VAL A 21 -3.49 -0.91 0.93
C VAL A 21 -2.67 -1.92 1.71
N TRP A 22 -2.82 -1.92 3.04
CA TRP A 22 -2.08 -2.83 3.89
C TRP A 22 -2.38 -4.29 3.54
N ASN A 23 -3.62 -4.60 3.23
CA ASN A 23 -4.03 -5.97 2.94
C ASN A 23 -3.43 -6.53 1.67
N VAL A 24 -3.03 -5.69 0.73
CA VAL A 24 -2.45 -6.18 -0.51
C VAL A 24 -0.93 -6.27 -0.46
N VAL A 25 -0.32 -5.84 0.64
CA VAL A 25 1.12 -5.98 0.80
C VAL A 25 1.45 -7.47 0.92
N GLY A 26 2.47 -7.88 0.19
CA GLY A 26 2.82 -9.29 0.11
C GLY A 26 2.15 -10.00 -1.04
N LYS A 27 1.17 -9.37 -1.66
CA LYS A 27 0.50 -9.94 -2.83
C LYS A 27 0.77 -9.09 -4.06
N ALA A 28 0.31 -7.85 -4.03
CA ALA A 28 0.49 -6.94 -5.15
C ALA A 28 1.54 -5.88 -4.86
N LEU A 29 1.90 -5.67 -3.60
CA LEU A 29 2.85 -4.64 -3.19
C LEU A 29 3.92 -5.22 -2.30
N ALA A 30 5.08 -4.59 -2.32
CA ALA A 30 6.12 -4.83 -1.33
C ALA A 30 5.95 -3.84 -0.18
N GLU A 31 6.62 -4.11 0.94
CA GLU A 31 6.53 -3.23 2.10
C GLU A 31 7.04 -1.83 1.79
N GLU A 32 8.09 -1.75 0.98
CA GLU A 32 8.63 -0.45 0.61
C GLU A 32 7.63 0.35 -0.22
N GLU A 33 6.87 -0.34 -1.05
CA GLU A 33 5.87 0.33 -1.87
C GLU A 33 4.73 0.85 -1.02
N TYR A 34 4.37 0.11 0.02
CA TYR A 34 3.37 0.58 0.96
C TYR A 34 3.79 1.91 1.57
N GLU A 35 5.04 1.99 1.99
CA GLU A 35 5.55 3.22 2.59
C GLU A 35 5.52 4.36 1.59
N GLN A 36 5.87 4.09 0.34
CA GLN A 36 5.86 5.14 -0.66
C GLN A 36 4.47 5.64 -0.98
N ILE A 37 3.48 4.76 -0.89
CA ILE A 37 2.11 5.13 -1.18
C ILE A 37 1.47 5.87 -0.03
N THR A 38 1.62 5.36 1.18
CA THR A 38 0.89 5.89 2.34
C THR A 38 1.69 6.89 3.16
N GLY A 39 3.00 6.86 3.05
CA GLY A 39 3.85 7.70 3.86
C GLY A 39 4.12 7.14 5.24
N PHE A 40 3.66 5.93 5.53
CA PHE A 40 3.87 5.27 6.81
C PHE A 40 4.67 4.00 6.62
N VAL A 41 5.54 3.71 7.56
CA VAL A 41 6.30 2.46 7.52
C VAL A 41 5.33 1.29 7.70
N TYR A 42 5.50 0.26 6.89
CA TYR A 42 4.64 -0.91 6.98
C TYR A 42 4.87 -1.59 8.33
N PRO A 43 3.82 -1.79 9.12
CA PRO A 43 3.99 -2.41 10.43
C PRO A 43 4.25 -3.89 10.26
N SER A 44 5.49 -4.27 10.42
CA SER A 44 5.88 -5.67 10.34
C SER A 44 5.29 -6.40 11.51
N LYS A 45 4.68 -7.54 11.28
CA LYS A 45 4.09 -8.25 12.33
C LYS A 45 4.89 -9.26 12.90
N SER A 46 6.02 -9.41 12.58
CA SER A 46 6.77 -10.46 13.17
C SER A 46 6.91 -10.33 14.64
N LYS A 47 6.83 -10.38 14.78
CA LYS A 47 7.02 -10.32 15.83
C LYS A 47 7.02 -10.63 16.34
#